data_6c8b74235351a2efdf9ef25103d2f8cb
#
_entry.id   6c8b74235351a2efdf9ef25103d2f8cb
#
_cell.length_a   1.000
_cell.length_b   1.000
_cell.length_c   1.000
_cell.angle_alpha   90.00
_cell.angle_beta   90.00
_cell.angle_gamma   90.00
#
_symmetry.space_group_name_H-M   'P 1'
#
loop_
_entity.id
_entity.type
_entity.pdbx_description
1 polymer ?
#
loop_
_entity_poly.entity_id
_entity_poly.type
_entity_poly.pdbx_seq_one_letter_code
_entity_poly.pdbx_strand_id
1 'polypeptide(L)'
;THMLNPDGGIETDLTVVCVENNHFRIISSAATRERDKFHIKKHLSKDIELKDITDDLCVFGLFGPKSRELIKTISKDNFDNENFKFGTAKYITIEDTKIWCQRLSYVGELGYELYVEFKDAKKIYELIINKGKDFNLSNCGMHAMDIMRMESGFLHWGHDISPEENQYQAGLAFTISKKKDVDFIGKQSLEKIKKEKLKSRFAMFTLKDSKPGEPLLLHDEPIYLDDKIIGRSTSGNYSFNFKKNLVFGYINNDLSNDELKSKNLFIEVEKQKYPILIQLEPLKRTNFKNL
;
A
#
# COMPACT_ATOMS: atom_id res chain seq x y z
N THR A 1 8.90 2.65 2.39
CA THR A 1 10.08 1.87 2.84
C THR A 1 9.72 1.03 4.05
N HIS A 2 10.41 -0.12 4.21
CA HIS A 2 10.23 -0.97 5.38
C HIS A 2 11.28 -0.66 6.44
N MET A 3 10.90 -0.69 7.70
CA MET A 3 11.80 -0.93 8.82
C MET A 3 11.67 -2.38 9.22
N LEU A 4 12.78 -3.01 9.60
CA LEU A 4 12.81 -4.43 9.91
C LEU A 4 13.05 -4.67 11.38
N ASN A 5 12.66 -5.87 11.83
CA ASN A 5 13.11 -6.43 13.09
C ASN A 5 14.47 -7.15 12.92
N PRO A 6 15.14 -7.57 14.01
CA PRO A 6 16.42 -8.27 13.93
C PRO A 6 16.37 -9.58 13.13
N ASP A 7 15.22 -10.23 13.04
CA ASP A 7 15.04 -11.49 12.32
C ASP A 7 14.77 -11.28 10.81
N GLY A 8 14.70 -10.03 10.35
CA GLY A 8 14.48 -9.65 8.96
C GLY A 8 13.00 -9.53 8.57
N GLY A 9 12.09 -9.65 9.53
CA GLY A 9 10.66 -9.42 9.31
C GLY A 9 10.31 -7.94 9.14
N ILE A 10 9.22 -7.66 8.44
CA ILE A 10 8.76 -6.30 8.13
C ILE A 10 8.07 -5.70 9.34
N GLU A 11 8.83 -4.99 10.18
CA GLU A 11 8.35 -4.40 11.42
C GLU A 11 7.33 -3.29 11.17
N THR A 12 7.56 -2.46 10.15
CA THR A 12 6.60 -1.43 9.72
C THR A 12 6.82 -1.09 8.24
N ASP A 13 5.75 -0.65 7.58
CA ASP A 13 5.79 -0.05 6.25
C ASP A 13 5.37 1.41 6.33
N LEU A 14 6.24 2.30 5.87
CA LEU A 14 6.07 3.74 6.03
C LEU A 14 6.68 4.56 4.90
N THR A 15 6.26 5.81 4.81
CA THR A 15 6.84 6.79 3.91
C THR A 15 7.80 7.70 4.67
N VAL A 16 9.00 7.86 4.15
CA VAL A 16 9.99 8.83 4.67
C VAL A 16 10.21 9.91 3.63
N VAL A 17 10.03 11.16 4.02
CA VAL A 17 10.20 12.32 3.16
C VAL A 17 11.28 13.23 3.75
N CYS A 18 12.29 13.56 2.94
CA CYS A 18 13.25 14.61 3.26
C CYS A 18 12.57 15.97 3.02
N VAL A 19 12.28 16.70 4.10
CA VAL A 19 11.64 18.03 4.01
C VAL A 19 12.69 19.09 3.74
N GLU A 20 13.82 19.01 4.46
CA GLU A 20 15.02 19.86 4.36
C GLU A 20 16.23 19.08 4.85
N ASN A 21 17.41 19.68 4.76
CA ASN A 21 18.60 19.08 5.34
C ASN A 21 18.38 18.81 6.84
N ASN A 22 18.60 17.56 7.24
CA ASN A 22 18.41 17.10 8.62
C ASN A 22 16.97 17.15 9.17
N HIS A 23 15.96 17.35 8.31
CA HIS A 23 14.57 17.31 8.69
C HIS A 23 13.80 16.32 7.83
N PHE A 24 13.29 15.26 8.45
CA PHE A 24 12.55 14.20 7.79
C PHE A 24 11.14 14.09 8.36
N ARG A 25 10.19 13.81 7.52
CA ARG A 25 8.82 13.46 7.92
C ARG A 25 8.60 11.99 7.68
N ILE A 26 8.10 11.31 8.70
CA ILE A 26 7.71 9.90 8.64
C ILE A 26 6.19 9.84 8.68
N ILE A 27 5.61 9.09 7.74
CA ILE A 27 4.17 8.82 7.68
C ILE A 27 3.97 7.31 7.77
N SER A 28 3.22 6.89 8.77
CA SER A 28 2.86 5.49 8.99
C SER A 28 1.34 5.35 9.16
N SER A 29 0.85 4.12 9.28
CA SER A 29 -0.56 3.85 9.52
C SER A 29 -1.02 4.42 10.87
N ALA A 30 -2.19 5.05 10.90
CA ALA A 30 -2.79 5.53 12.15
C ALA A 30 -3.02 4.40 13.16
N ALA A 31 -3.32 3.19 12.69
CA ALA A 31 -3.54 2.02 13.53
C ALA A 31 -2.27 1.56 14.26
N THR A 32 -1.08 1.88 13.75
CA THR A 32 0.21 1.45 14.30
C THR A 32 1.02 2.59 14.94
N ARG A 33 0.43 3.79 15.08
CA ARG A 33 1.07 5.02 15.57
C ARG A 33 2.01 4.79 16.77
N GLU A 34 1.50 4.22 17.86
CA GLU A 34 2.30 4.05 19.08
C GLU A 34 3.36 2.97 18.94
N ARG A 35 3.06 1.90 18.20
CA ARG A 35 3.99 0.83 17.90
C ARG A 35 5.17 1.33 17.04
N ASP A 36 4.88 2.03 15.95
CA ASP A 36 5.90 2.56 15.05
C ASP A 36 6.76 3.63 15.74
N LYS A 37 6.14 4.52 16.49
CA LYS A 37 6.82 5.52 17.33
C LYS A 37 7.75 4.87 18.36
N PHE A 38 7.31 3.79 19.01
CA PHE A 38 8.14 3.06 19.96
C PHE A 38 9.34 2.41 19.25
N HIS A 39 9.12 1.74 18.11
CA HIS A 39 10.19 1.12 17.33
C HIS A 39 11.24 2.16 16.88
N ILE A 40 10.79 3.29 16.33
CA ILE A 40 11.69 4.38 15.93
C ILE A 40 12.47 4.90 17.12
N LYS A 41 11.80 5.24 18.22
CA LYS A 41 12.43 5.76 19.43
C LYS A 41 13.51 4.85 20.01
N LYS A 42 13.25 3.53 19.99
CA LYS A 42 14.18 2.52 20.50
C LYS A 42 15.52 2.51 19.76
N HIS A 43 15.51 2.88 18.49
CA HIS A 43 16.68 2.81 17.60
C HIS A 43 17.23 4.17 17.20
N LEU A 44 16.62 5.25 17.68
CA LEU A 44 17.05 6.62 17.39
C LEU A 44 18.29 6.98 18.21
N SER A 45 19.25 7.67 17.60
CA SER A 45 20.39 8.22 18.32
C SER A 45 19.98 9.42 19.18
N LYS A 46 20.75 9.70 20.25
CA LYS A 46 20.40 10.72 21.27
C LYS A 46 20.39 12.15 20.76
N ASP A 47 21.04 12.40 19.65
CA ASP A 47 21.16 13.70 18.98
C ASP A 47 20.02 13.97 17.98
N ILE A 48 19.08 13.04 17.82
CA ILE A 48 17.93 13.19 16.92
C ILE A 48 16.64 13.34 17.74
N GLU A 49 15.91 14.41 17.47
CA GLU A 49 14.58 14.63 18.05
C GLU A 49 13.51 13.95 17.23
N LEU A 50 12.59 13.22 17.89
CA LEU A 50 11.38 12.68 17.31
C LEU A 50 10.15 13.39 17.87
N LYS A 51 9.46 14.15 17.04
CA LYS A 51 8.21 14.84 17.40
C LYS A 51 7.02 14.18 16.70
N ASP A 52 6.03 13.76 17.47
CA ASP A 52 4.76 13.30 16.96
C ASP A 52 3.84 14.50 16.71
N ILE A 53 3.43 14.70 15.45
CA ILE A 53 2.56 15.80 15.00
C ILE A 53 1.24 15.31 14.41
N THR A 54 0.88 14.04 14.70
CA THR A 54 -0.30 13.39 14.11
C THR A 54 -1.58 14.17 14.39
N ASP A 55 -1.75 14.65 15.61
CA ASP A 55 -2.97 15.35 16.02
C ASP A 55 -3.05 16.81 15.51
N ASP A 56 -1.95 17.34 14.98
CA ASP A 56 -1.90 18.68 14.41
C ASP A 56 -2.39 18.73 12.95
N LEU A 57 -2.50 17.57 12.28
CA LEU A 57 -2.74 17.47 10.85
C LEU A 57 -3.94 16.59 10.49
N CYS A 58 -4.64 16.99 9.44
CA CYS A 58 -5.57 16.14 8.69
C CYS A 58 -4.95 15.79 7.34
N VAL A 59 -5.12 14.54 6.87
CA VAL A 59 -4.63 14.10 5.56
C VAL A 59 -5.80 13.81 4.64
N PHE A 60 -5.84 14.49 3.49
CA PHE A 60 -6.80 14.24 2.42
C PHE A 60 -6.10 13.57 1.24
N GLY A 61 -6.57 12.38 0.85
CA GLY A 61 -6.16 11.73 -0.39
C GLY A 61 -7.04 12.18 -1.56
N LEU A 62 -6.46 12.88 -2.53
CA LEU A 62 -7.14 13.27 -3.76
C LEU A 62 -6.60 12.41 -4.90
N PHE A 63 -7.36 11.38 -5.30
CA PHE A 63 -6.95 10.39 -6.29
C PHE A 63 -7.90 10.31 -7.45
N GLY A 64 -7.39 9.93 -8.62
CA GLY A 64 -8.14 9.71 -9.84
C GLY A 64 -7.57 10.47 -11.04
N PRO A 65 -8.00 10.13 -12.26
CA PRO A 65 -7.44 10.68 -13.49
C PRO A 65 -7.59 12.20 -13.61
N LYS A 66 -8.60 12.79 -12.96
CA LYS A 66 -8.87 14.24 -12.97
C LYS A 66 -8.33 14.99 -11.75
N SER A 67 -7.60 14.32 -10.86
CA SER A 67 -7.09 14.94 -9.61
C SER A 67 -6.17 16.13 -9.87
N ARG A 68 -5.36 16.08 -10.95
CA ARG A 68 -4.49 17.20 -11.35
C ARG A 68 -5.30 18.38 -11.87
N GLU A 69 -6.32 18.14 -12.67
CA GLU A 69 -7.17 19.21 -13.19
C GLU A 69 -7.91 19.91 -12.05
N LEU A 70 -8.46 19.12 -11.13
CA LEU A 70 -9.14 19.66 -9.95
C LEU A 70 -8.20 20.52 -9.09
N ILE A 71 -7.02 20.01 -8.72
CA ILE A 71 -6.13 20.75 -7.82
C ILE A 71 -5.64 22.07 -8.46
N LYS A 72 -5.46 22.10 -9.78
CA LYS A 72 -5.13 23.33 -10.53
C LYS A 72 -6.22 24.40 -10.46
N THR A 73 -7.48 24.06 -10.15
CA THR A 73 -8.54 25.05 -9.99
C THR A 73 -8.52 25.77 -8.64
N ILE A 74 -7.82 25.19 -7.65
CA ILE A 74 -7.77 25.70 -6.26
C ILE A 74 -6.37 26.13 -5.84
N SER A 75 -5.35 25.86 -6.64
CA SER A 75 -3.96 26.24 -6.39
C SER A 75 -3.32 26.77 -7.66
N LYS A 76 -2.46 27.79 -7.50
CA LYS A 76 -1.66 28.38 -8.59
C LYS A 76 -0.32 27.69 -8.79
N ASP A 77 0.01 26.71 -7.95
CA ASP A 77 1.24 25.96 -8.05
C ASP A 77 1.27 25.10 -9.33
N ASN A 78 2.48 24.76 -9.76
CA ASN A 78 2.65 23.90 -10.94
C ASN A 78 2.61 22.43 -10.54
N PHE A 79 1.65 21.67 -11.11
CA PHE A 79 1.41 20.25 -10.91
C PHE A 79 1.82 19.37 -12.09
N ASP A 80 2.49 19.91 -13.10
CA ASP A 80 2.96 19.14 -14.25
C ASP A 80 4.05 18.14 -13.82
N ASN A 81 4.19 17.05 -14.57
CA ASN A 81 5.10 15.96 -14.23
C ASN A 81 6.56 16.40 -14.05
N GLU A 82 7.00 17.40 -14.79
CA GLU A 82 8.36 17.94 -14.71
C GLU A 82 8.59 18.71 -13.41
N ASN A 83 7.56 19.40 -12.90
CA ASN A 83 7.62 20.27 -11.75
C ASN A 83 7.16 19.61 -10.44
N PHE A 84 6.41 18.52 -10.55
CA PHE A 84 5.96 17.75 -9.40
C PHE A 84 5.98 16.25 -9.74
N LYS A 85 7.15 15.65 -9.67
CA LYS A 85 7.38 14.24 -10.03
C LYS A 85 6.74 13.29 -9.03
N PHE A 86 6.34 12.11 -9.48
CA PHE A 86 5.90 11.03 -8.59
C PHE A 86 6.98 10.70 -7.55
N GLY A 87 6.56 10.48 -6.30
CA GLY A 87 7.45 10.20 -5.17
C GLY A 87 8.17 11.44 -4.64
N THR A 88 7.70 12.65 -5.00
CA THR A 88 8.20 13.91 -4.42
C THR A 88 7.13 14.61 -3.61
N ALA A 89 7.56 15.58 -2.81
CA ALA A 89 6.69 16.37 -1.96
C ALA A 89 7.15 17.83 -1.96
N LYS A 90 6.20 18.75 -1.79
CA LYS A 90 6.47 20.18 -1.67
C LYS A 90 5.34 20.89 -0.92
N TYR A 91 5.62 22.09 -0.45
CA TYR A 91 4.56 22.99 -0.03
C TYR A 91 3.85 23.56 -1.27
N ILE A 92 2.53 23.57 -1.19
CA ILE A 92 1.65 24.24 -2.15
C ILE A 92 0.77 25.26 -1.42
N THR A 93 0.16 26.18 -2.15
CA THR A 93 -0.80 27.13 -1.60
C THR A 93 -2.17 26.87 -2.21
N ILE A 94 -3.14 26.53 -1.36
CA ILE A 94 -4.55 26.45 -1.74
C ILE A 94 -5.25 27.69 -1.20
N GLU A 95 -5.73 28.57 -2.07
CA GLU A 95 -6.16 29.95 -1.75
C GLU A 95 -5.06 30.71 -0.98
N ASP A 96 -5.23 30.87 0.34
CA ASP A 96 -4.31 31.54 1.27
C ASP A 96 -3.61 30.58 2.24
N THR A 97 -3.89 29.28 2.14
CA THR A 97 -3.44 28.26 3.08
C THR A 97 -2.26 27.48 2.50
N LYS A 98 -1.11 27.51 3.20
CA LYS A 98 0.08 26.73 2.85
C LYS A 98 -0.06 25.31 3.36
N ILE A 99 0.04 24.33 2.46
CA ILE A 99 -0.22 22.91 2.70
C ILE A 99 0.97 22.09 2.23
N TRP A 100 1.36 21.07 3.00
CA TRP A 100 2.30 20.07 2.53
C TRP A 100 1.58 19.09 1.61
N CYS A 101 2.10 18.90 0.40
CA CYS A 101 1.52 18.01 -0.60
C CYS A 101 2.53 16.99 -1.06
N GLN A 102 2.13 15.72 -1.10
CA GLN A 102 2.94 14.61 -1.62
C GLN A 102 2.28 14.05 -2.86
N ARG A 103 3.06 13.78 -3.90
CA ARG A 103 2.58 13.08 -5.09
C ARG A 103 2.86 11.59 -4.94
N LEU A 104 1.94 10.90 -4.30
CA LEU A 104 1.94 9.46 -4.05
C LEU A 104 0.60 8.86 -4.43
N SER A 105 0.53 7.53 -4.50
CA SER A 105 -0.72 6.82 -4.70
C SER A 105 -0.66 5.44 -4.06
N TYR A 106 -1.63 5.15 -3.22
CA TYR A 106 -1.88 3.81 -2.68
C TYR A 106 -2.98 3.06 -3.45
N VAL A 107 -3.67 3.75 -4.35
CA VAL A 107 -4.80 3.20 -5.15
C VAL A 107 -4.46 2.99 -6.62
N GLY A 108 -3.19 3.21 -7.01
CA GLY A 108 -2.74 3.04 -8.39
C GLY A 108 -3.36 4.04 -9.38
N GLU A 109 -3.78 5.20 -8.90
CA GLU A 109 -4.26 6.33 -9.70
C GLU A 109 -3.30 7.53 -9.59
N LEU A 110 -3.42 8.49 -10.51
CA LEU A 110 -2.83 9.80 -10.28
C LEU A 110 -3.37 10.37 -8.97
N GLY A 111 -2.49 10.90 -8.12
CA GLY A 111 -2.99 11.40 -6.85
C GLY A 111 -2.01 12.23 -6.04
N TYR A 112 -2.59 12.87 -5.05
CA TYR A 112 -1.93 13.75 -4.11
C TYR A 112 -2.45 13.48 -2.70
N GLU A 113 -1.54 13.46 -1.74
CA GLU A 113 -1.85 13.49 -0.32
C GLU A 113 -1.62 14.91 0.20
N LEU A 114 -2.66 15.51 0.75
CA LEU A 114 -2.69 16.89 1.25
C LEU A 114 -2.67 16.86 2.77
N TYR A 115 -1.60 17.37 3.36
CA TYR A 115 -1.41 17.44 4.82
C TYR A 115 -1.76 18.84 5.27
N VAL A 116 -2.93 18.98 5.85
CA VAL A 116 -3.56 20.25 6.21
C VAL A 116 -3.57 20.41 7.72
N GLU A 117 -3.21 21.57 8.25
CA GLU A 117 -3.36 21.86 9.67
C GLU A 117 -4.82 21.70 10.10
N PHE A 118 -5.05 21.11 11.26
CA PHE A 118 -6.38 20.76 11.75
C PHE A 118 -7.36 21.96 11.72
N LYS A 119 -6.88 23.18 12.06
CA LYS A 119 -7.69 24.40 12.04
C LYS A 119 -8.24 24.76 10.67
N ASP A 120 -7.54 24.40 9.59
CA ASP A 120 -7.88 24.73 8.20
C ASP A 120 -8.57 23.56 7.47
N ALA A 121 -8.60 22.36 8.10
CA ALA A 121 -9.04 21.14 7.45
C ALA A 121 -10.46 21.22 6.89
N LYS A 122 -11.40 21.78 7.66
CA LYS A 122 -12.80 21.94 7.21
C LYS A 122 -12.89 22.85 5.99
N LYS A 123 -12.23 24.02 6.00
CA LYS A 123 -12.22 24.98 4.90
C LYS A 123 -11.69 24.33 3.61
N ILE A 124 -10.56 23.64 3.70
CA ILE A 124 -9.92 23.00 2.56
C ILE A 124 -10.76 21.83 2.03
N TYR A 125 -11.33 21.00 2.90
CA TYR A 125 -12.23 19.93 2.51
C TYR A 125 -13.46 20.45 1.74
N GLU A 126 -14.15 21.45 2.29
CA GLU A 126 -15.34 22.03 1.68
C GLU A 126 -15.01 22.66 0.30
N LEU A 127 -13.87 23.31 0.18
CA LEU A 127 -13.39 23.85 -1.08
C LEU A 127 -13.16 22.74 -2.13
N ILE A 128 -12.45 21.67 -1.75
CA ILE A 128 -12.18 20.52 -2.64
C ILE A 128 -13.50 19.88 -3.09
N ILE A 129 -14.43 19.64 -2.17
CA ILE A 129 -15.73 19.03 -2.49
C ILE A 129 -16.55 19.94 -3.42
N ASN A 130 -16.58 21.23 -3.15
CA ASN A 130 -17.35 22.17 -3.97
C ASN A 130 -16.82 22.27 -5.39
N LYS A 131 -15.49 22.45 -5.56
CA LYS A 131 -14.84 22.48 -6.88
C LYS A 131 -14.84 21.12 -7.56
N GLY A 132 -14.82 20.07 -6.78
CA GLY A 132 -14.82 18.68 -7.25
C GLY A 132 -16.10 18.25 -7.98
N LYS A 133 -17.23 18.96 -7.78
CA LYS A 133 -18.49 18.69 -8.49
C LYS A 133 -18.33 18.68 -9.99
N ASP A 134 -17.56 19.63 -10.53
CA ASP A 134 -17.31 19.76 -11.97
C ASP A 134 -16.44 18.62 -12.54
N PHE A 135 -15.78 17.86 -11.66
CA PHE A 135 -14.89 16.76 -11.99
C PHE A 135 -15.48 15.38 -11.64
N ASN A 136 -16.74 15.30 -11.18
CA ASN A 136 -17.38 14.12 -10.63
C ASN A 136 -16.62 13.54 -9.42
N LEU A 137 -16.10 14.39 -8.55
CA LEU A 137 -15.47 13.98 -7.31
C LEU A 137 -16.49 13.34 -6.37
N SER A 138 -16.11 12.24 -5.76
CA SER A 138 -16.90 11.53 -4.74
C SER A 138 -16.05 11.16 -3.54
N ASN A 139 -16.62 11.19 -2.35
CA ASN A 139 -16.01 10.58 -1.19
C ASN A 139 -15.99 9.06 -1.34
N CYS A 140 -14.85 8.45 -1.06
CA CYS A 140 -14.65 7.01 -1.13
C CYS A 140 -14.42 6.43 0.27
N GLY A 141 -15.06 5.31 0.57
CA GLY A 141 -14.83 4.57 1.80
C GLY A 141 -13.59 3.68 1.75
N MET A 142 -13.21 3.14 2.91
CA MET A 142 -12.04 2.27 3.07
C MET A 142 -12.07 1.03 2.17
N HIS A 143 -13.25 0.41 1.95
CA HIS A 143 -13.37 -0.74 1.06
C HIS A 143 -13.04 -0.41 -0.40
N ALA A 144 -13.38 0.80 -0.87
CA ALA A 144 -13.01 1.24 -2.21
C ALA A 144 -11.49 1.42 -2.33
N MET A 145 -10.85 2.01 -1.32
CA MET A 145 -9.39 2.13 -1.26
C MET A 145 -8.73 0.75 -1.23
N ASP A 146 -9.24 -0.17 -0.42
CA ASP A 146 -8.69 -1.51 -0.27
C ASP A 146 -8.73 -2.30 -1.57
N ILE A 147 -9.87 -2.33 -2.27
CA ILE A 147 -9.90 -3.05 -3.56
C ILE A 147 -8.99 -2.40 -4.61
N MET A 148 -8.91 -1.08 -4.67
CA MET A 148 -8.07 -0.39 -5.65
C MET A 148 -6.57 -0.63 -5.41
N ARG A 149 -6.11 -0.73 -4.16
CA ARG A 149 -4.72 -1.11 -3.86
C ARG A 149 -4.44 -2.56 -4.27
N MET A 150 -5.41 -3.48 -4.06
CA MET A 150 -5.30 -4.88 -4.49
C MET A 150 -5.23 -4.99 -6.01
N GLU A 151 -6.05 -4.25 -6.75
CA GLU A 151 -5.98 -4.19 -8.22
C GLU A 151 -4.57 -3.82 -8.71
N SER A 152 -3.86 -2.99 -7.96
CA SER A 152 -2.51 -2.50 -8.26
C SER A 152 -1.38 -3.36 -7.66
N GLY A 153 -1.73 -4.42 -6.93
CA GLY A 153 -0.76 -5.32 -6.28
C GLY A 153 -0.06 -4.71 -5.07
N PHE A 154 -0.65 -3.70 -4.43
CA PHE A 154 -0.08 -3.09 -3.23
C PHE A 154 -0.53 -3.86 -1.99
N LEU A 155 0.45 -4.16 -1.14
CA LEU A 155 0.26 -4.90 0.10
C LEU A 155 -0.15 -3.96 1.24
N HIS A 156 -0.90 -4.50 2.19
CA HIS A 156 -1.34 -3.80 3.39
C HIS A 156 -0.61 -4.36 4.61
N TRP A 157 0.12 -3.51 5.32
CA TRP A 157 0.76 -3.91 6.55
C TRP A 157 -0.28 -4.19 7.64
N GLY A 158 -0.13 -5.32 8.33
CA GLY A 158 -1.11 -5.82 9.30
C GLY A 158 -2.12 -6.80 8.70
N HIS A 159 -2.16 -6.95 7.38
CA HIS A 159 -2.96 -7.95 6.66
C HIS A 159 -2.09 -8.84 5.79
N ASP A 160 -1.45 -8.27 4.75
CA ASP A 160 -0.64 -9.01 3.78
C ASP A 160 0.82 -9.15 4.21
N ILE A 161 1.33 -8.22 5.00
CA ILE A 161 2.68 -8.22 5.55
C ILE A 161 2.66 -7.83 7.02
N SER A 162 3.56 -8.44 7.78
CA SER A 162 3.69 -8.29 9.22
C SER A 162 5.15 -8.53 9.65
N PRO A 163 5.48 -8.47 10.95
CA PRO A 163 6.81 -8.86 11.43
C PRO A 163 7.19 -10.33 11.17
N GLU A 164 6.25 -11.17 10.78
CA GLU A 164 6.47 -12.58 10.47
C GLU A 164 6.93 -12.82 9.04
N GLU A 165 6.58 -11.90 8.11
CA GLU A 165 6.99 -11.96 6.72
C GLU A 165 8.21 -11.08 6.46
N ASN A 166 9.04 -11.52 5.52
CA ASN A 166 10.17 -10.74 5.01
C ASN A 166 9.96 -10.37 3.54
N GLN A 167 10.81 -9.49 3.01
CA GLN A 167 10.68 -8.98 1.64
C GLN A 167 10.77 -10.08 0.58
N TYR A 168 11.49 -11.17 0.84
CA TYR A 168 11.59 -12.27 -0.14
C TYR A 168 10.28 -13.06 -0.21
N GLN A 169 9.68 -13.37 0.95
CA GLN A 169 8.38 -14.04 1.01
C GLN A 169 7.27 -13.19 0.42
N ALA A 170 7.27 -11.89 0.74
CA ALA A 170 6.25 -10.94 0.30
C ALA A 170 6.38 -10.50 -1.18
N GLY A 171 7.39 -10.97 -1.91
CA GLY A 171 7.64 -10.53 -3.28
C GLY A 171 8.16 -9.09 -3.39
N LEU A 172 8.64 -8.51 -2.30
CA LEU A 172 9.10 -7.13 -2.17
C LEU A 172 10.63 -7.00 -2.17
N ALA A 173 11.36 -8.02 -2.63
CA ALA A 173 12.83 -8.03 -2.66
C ALA A 173 13.44 -6.86 -3.45
N PHE A 174 12.69 -6.25 -4.38
CA PHE A 174 13.12 -5.07 -5.12
C PHE A 174 13.26 -3.82 -4.25
N THR A 175 12.66 -3.80 -3.05
CA THR A 175 12.78 -2.70 -2.08
C THR A 175 14.10 -2.71 -1.31
N ILE A 176 14.83 -3.84 -1.34
CA ILE A 176 16.13 -3.98 -0.70
C ILE A 176 17.19 -3.33 -1.60
N SER A 177 17.78 -2.23 -1.14
CA SER A 177 18.80 -1.52 -1.91
C SER A 177 20.06 -2.38 -2.08
N LYS A 178 20.43 -2.62 -3.35
CA LYS A 178 21.68 -3.30 -3.72
C LYS A 178 22.88 -2.33 -3.88
N LYS A 179 22.60 -1.02 -3.89
CA LYS A 179 23.60 0.01 -4.20
C LYS A 179 24.19 0.71 -2.99
N LYS A 180 23.53 0.58 -1.83
CA LYS A 180 23.96 1.23 -0.60
C LYS A 180 24.64 0.20 0.29
N ASP A 181 25.91 0.38 0.53
CA ASP A 181 26.65 -0.36 1.57
C ASP A 181 26.44 0.33 2.93
N VAL A 182 25.17 0.36 3.35
CA VAL A 182 24.74 0.87 4.65
C VAL A 182 24.22 -0.30 5.46
N ASP A 183 24.60 -0.37 6.70
CA ASP A 183 24.05 -1.32 7.64
C ASP A 183 22.64 -0.92 8.07
N PHE A 184 21.79 -1.89 8.34
CA PHE A 184 20.43 -1.69 8.85
C PHE A 184 19.97 -2.90 9.67
N ILE A 185 18.99 -2.67 10.52
CA ILE A 185 18.40 -3.73 11.37
C ILE A 185 17.86 -4.85 10.49
N GLY A 186 18.22 -6.10 10.80
CA GLY A 186 17.76 -7.29 10.05
C GLY A 186 18.56 -7.62 8.79
N LYS A 187 19.58 -6.81 8.37
CA LYS A 187 20.38 -7.07 7.16
C LYS A 187 21.01 -8.47 7.14
N GLN A 188 21.67 -8.86 8.23
CA GLN A 188 22.33 -10.17 8.32
C GLN A 188 21.32 -11.34 8.23
N SER A 189 20.15 -11.17 8.84
CA SER A 189 19.08 -12.16 8.76
C SER A 189 18.51 -12.27 7.36
N LEU A 190 18.30 -11.15 6.65
CA LEU A 190 17.89 -11.16 5.24
C LEU A 190 18.93 -11.83 4.33
N GLU A 191 20.22 -11.65 4.58
CA GLU A 191 21.29 -12.30 3.80
C GLU A 191 21.30 -13.82 4.00
N LYS A 192 20.95 -14.32 5.19
CA LYS A 192 20.74 -15.76 5.46
C LYS A 192 19.48 -16.26 4.76
N ILE A 193 18.34 -15.60 4.96
CA ILE A 193 17.06 -15.95 4.33
C ILE A 193 17.18 -16.03 2.81
N LYS A 194 17.92 -15.12 2.19
CA LYS A 194 18.15 -15.14 0.74
C LYS A 194 18.81 -16.43 0.23
N LYS A 195 19.62 -17.09 1.06
CA LYS A 195 20.34 -18.32 0.74
C LYS A 195 19.52 -19.58 1.05
N GLU A 196 18.47 -19.45 1.83
CA GLU A 196 17.61 -20.53 2.26
C GLU A 196 16.41 -20.69 1.31
N LYS A 197 15.83 -21.89 1.31
CA LYS A 197 14.57 -22.15 0.62
C LYS A 197 13.43 -21.55 1.46
N LEU A 198 12.73 -20.56 0.92
CA LEU A 198 11.55 -20.00 1.56
C LEU A 198 10.47 -21.08 1.74
N LYS A 199 9.80 -21.08 2.88
CA LYS A 199 8.71 -22.02 3.17
C LYS A 199 7.42 -21.59 2.45
N SER A 200 7.17 -20.31 2.39
CA SER A 200 5.97 -19.72 1.77
C SER A 200 6.32 -18.52 0.89
N ARG A 201 5.43 -18.18 0.00
CA ARG A 201 5.52 -16.97 -0.84
C ARG A 201 4.17 -16.33 -1.03
N PHE A 202 4.17 -15.03 -1.17
CA PHE A 202 2.99 -14.26 -1.55
C PHE A 202 2.51 -14.65 -2.96
N ALA A 203 1.19 -14.71 -3.11
CA ALA A 203 0.52 -14.98 -4.37
C ALA A 203 -0.79 -14.21 -4.47
N MET A 204 -1.17 -13.86 -5.69
CA MET A 204 -2.44 -13.22 -6.02
C MET A 204 -3.31 -14.18 -6.81
N PHE A 205 -4.62 -14.12 -6.59
CA PHE A 205 -5.57 -14.95 -7.29
C PHE A 205 -6.82 -14.15 -7.69
N THR A 206 -7.56 -14.69 -8.65
CA THR A 206 -8.95 -14.27 -8.95
C THR A 206 -9.87 -15.48 -8.89
N LEU A 207 -11.10 -15.29 -8.47
CA LEU A 207 -12.14 -16.32 -8.63
C LEU A 207 -12.49 -16.49 -10.11
N LYS A 208 -12.78 -17.74 -10.53
CA LYS A 208 -13.25 -18.02 -11.90
C LYS A 208 -14.61 -17.38 -12.15
N ASP A 209 -15.55 -17.61 -11.22
CA ASP A 209 -16.89 -17.03 -11.24
C ASP A 209 -17.01 -16.04 -10.10
N SER A 210 -17.38 -14.81 -10.42
CA SER A 210 -17.34 -13.70 -9.47
C SER A 210 -18.59 -12.87 -9.55
N LYS A 211 -19.18 -12.61 -8.38
CA LYS A 211 -20.23 -11.63 -8.19
C LYS A 211 -19.91 -10.75 -6.98
N PRO A 212 -20.40 -9.51 -6.93
CA PRO A 212 -20.22 -8.67 -5.76
C PRO A 212 -20.75 -9.33 -4.49
N GLY A 213 -19.88 -9.54 -3.48
CA GLY A 213 -20.25 -10.13 -2.20
C GLY A 213 -20.54 -11.64 -2.21
N GLU A 214 -20.30 -12.34 -3.34
CA GLU A 214 -20.54 -13.78 -3.49
C GLU A 214 -19.30 -14.48 -4.08
N PRO A 215 -18.50 -15.23 -3.28
CA PRO A 215 -18.51 -15.23 -1.81
C PRO A 215 -17.97 -13.92 -1.23
N LEU A 216 -18.31 -13.64 0.02
CA LEU A 216 -17.67 -12.55 0.77
C LEU A 216 -16.29 -13.03 1.24
N LEU A 217 -15.26 -12.52 0.60
CA LEU A 217 -13.87 -12.79 0.96
C LEU A 217 -13.42 -11.78 2.00
N LEU A 218 -12.73 -12.26 3.01
CA LEU A 218 -12.18 -11.43 4.08
C LEU A 218 -10.66 -11.68 4.20
N HIS A 219 -10.26 -12.66 4.99
CA HIS A 219 -8.90 -13.12 5.20
C HIS A 219 -8.91 -14.49 5.93
N ASP A 220 -7.78 -15.17 5.92
CA ASP A 220 -7.56 -16.49 6.55
C ASP A 220 -8.37 -17.64 5.93
N GLU A 221 -9.01 -17.43 4.78
CA GLU A 221 -9.64 -18.51 4.04
C GLU A 221 -8.56 -19.47 3.52
N PRO A 222 -8.73 -20.81 3.71
CA PRO A 222 -7.75 -21.77 3.25
C PRO A 222 -7.72 -21.89 1.72
N ILE A 223 -6.51 -21.93 1.18
CA ILE A 223 -6.25 -22.11 -0.26
C ILE A 223 -5.83 -23.55 -0.49
N TYR A 224 -6.48 -24.21 -1.43
CA TYR A 224 -6.28 -25.61 -1.78
C TYR A 224 -5.65 -25.77 -3.16
N LEU A 225 -4.80 -26.78 -3.26
CA LEU A 225 -4.42 -27.42 -4.51
C LEU A 225 -5.02 -28.82 -4.52
N ASP A 226 -5.99 -29.06 -5.40
CA ASP A 226 -6.86 -30.23 -5.34
C ASP A 226 -7.51 -30.35 -3.94
N ASP A 227 -7.18 -31.36 -3.12
CA ASP A 227 -7.71 -31.55 -1.77
C ASP A 227 -6.73 -31.17 -0.65
N LYS A 228 -5.54 -30.66 -0.99
CA LYS A 228 -4.50 -30.31 -0.02
C LYS A 228 -4.50 -28.81 0.23
N ILE A 229 -4.54 -28.39 1.49
CA ILE A 229 -4.30 -27.00 1.89
C ILE A 229 -2.84 -26.65 1.59
N ILE A 230 -2.64 -25.60 0.80
CA ILE A 230 -1.32 -25.09 0.40
C ILE A 230 -1.03 -23.69 0.95
N GLY A 231 -2.01 -23.06 1.57
CA GLY A 231 -1.87 -21.70 2.08
C GLY A 231 -3.16 -21.13 2.63
N ARG A 232 -3.14 -19.80 2.84
CA ARG A 232 -4.28 -19.02 3.32
C ARG A 232 -4.32 -17.65 2.64
N SER A 233 -5.52 -17.07 2.54
CA SER A 233 -5.71 -15.68 2.12
C SER A 233 -5.26 -14.70 3.20
N THR A 234 -4.92 -13.49 2.80
CA THR A 234 -4.60 -12.36 3.69
C THR A 234 -5.49 -11.17 3.43
N SER A 235 -5.99 -11.05 2.20
CA SER A 235 -6.97 -10.03 1.79
C SER A 235 -7.86 -10.60 0.69
N GLY A 236 -9.13 -10.17 0.67
CA GLY A 236 -10.07 -10.54 -0.38
C GLY A 236 -11.11 -9.45 -0.59
N ASN A 237 -11.44 -9.16 -1.85
CA ASN A 237 -12.47 -8.17 -2.18
C ASN A 237 -12.92 -8.30 -3.65
N TYR A 238 -14.07 -7.71 -3.98
CA TYR A 238 -14.60 -7.67 -5.34
C TYR A 238 -14.17 -6.39 -6.06
N SER A 239 -13.49 -6.55 -7.20
CA SER A 239 -13.15 -5.44 -8.08
C SER A 239 -14.32 -5.14 -9.05
N PHE A 240 -14.90 -3.96 -8.91
CA PHE A 240 -15.90 -3.45 -9.85
C PHE A 240 -15.29 -3.06 -11.20
N ASN A 241 -14.01 -2.65 -11.23
CA ASN A 241 -13.31 -2.31 -12.47
C ASN A 241 -13.07 -3.54 -13.34
N PHE A 242 -12.67 -4.66 -12.74
CA PHE A 242 -12.34 -5.89 -13.45
C PHE A 242 -13.45 -6.95 -13.38
N LYS A 243 -14.52 -6.68 -12.62
CA LYS A 243 -15.66 -7.60 -12.40
C LYS A 243 -15.20 -8.98 -11.90
N LYS A 244 -14.28 -8.98 -10.94
CA LYS A 244 -13.67 -10.19 -10.36
C LYS A 244 -13.44 -10.05 -8.87
N ASN A 245 -13.61 -11.13 -8.13
CA ASN A 245 -13.08 -11.25 -6.79
C ASN A 245 -11.57 -11.45 -6.85
N LEU A 246 -10.83 -10.62 -6.12
CA LEU A 246 -9.39 -10.71 -5.92
C LEU A 246 -9.10 -11.34 -4.57
N VAL A 247 -8.02 -12.13 -4.52
CA VAL A 247 -7.49 -12.74 -3.30
C VAL A 247 -5.99 -12.53 -3.27
N PHE A 248 -5.49 -12.05 -2.13
CA PHE A 248 -4.08 -12.07 -1.79
C PHE A 248 -3.86 -13.12 -0.72
N GLY A 249 -2.70 -13.74 -0.69
CA GLY A 249 -2.40 -14.74 0.33
C GLY A 249 -0.99 -15.29 0.22
N TYR A 250 -0.67 -16.20 1.13
CA TYR A 250 0.59 -16.93 1.13
C TYR A 250 0.34 -18.39 0.84
N ILE A 251 1.17 -18.96 -0.02
CA ILE A 251 1.17 -20.40 -0.36
C ILE A 251 2.55 -21.00 -0.18
N ASN A 252 2.60 -22.33 -0.07
CA ASN A 252 3.86 -23.08 0.00
C ASN A 252 4.74 -22.75 -1.22
N ASN A 253 6.03 -22.53 -0.98
CA ASN A 253 6.98 -22.09 -2.01
C ASN A 253 7.61 -23.25 -2.82
N ASP A 254 7.23 -24.49 -2.56
CA ASP A 254 7.67 -25.67 -3.31
C ASP A 254 6.89 -25.91 -4.61
N LEU A 255 5.82 -25.13 -4.85
CA LEU A 255 4.99 -25.17 -6.05
C LEU A 255 5.48 -24.15 -7.07
N SER A 256 5.75 -24.60 -8.29
CA SER A 256 6.06 -23.72 -9.42
C SER A 256 4.81 -23.01 -9.95
N ASN A 257 5.02 -21.89 -10.66
CA ASN A 257 3.91 -21.17 -11.30
C ASN A 257 3.20 -22.02 -12.37
N ASP A 258 3.93 -22.93 -13.04
CA ASP A 258 3.34 -23.79 -14.08
C ASP A 258 2.47 -24.89 -13.45
N GLU A 259 2.89 -25.45 -12.32
CA GLU A 259 2.04 -26.36 -11.55
C GLU A 259 0.76 -25.67 -11.07
N LEU A 260 0.87 -24.43 -10.53
CA LEU A 260 -0.30 -23.69 -10.07
C LEU A 260 -1.26 -23.32 -11.21
N LYS A 261 -0.75 -23.10 -12.44
CA LYS A 261 -1.60 -22.87 -13.62
C LYS A 261 -2.27 -24.12 -14.16
N SER A 262 -1.64 -25.28 -14.02
CA SER A 262 -2.08 -26.55 -14.61
C SER A 262 -3.02 -27.35 -13.72
N LYS A 263 -3.06 -27.04 -12.42
CA LYS A 263 -3.85 -27.80 -11.42
C LYS A 263 -5.08 -27.04 -10.96
N ASN A 264 -5.96 -27.73 -10.23
CA ASN A 264 -7.18 -27.16 -9.70
C ASN A 264 -6.86 -26.45 -8.36
N LEU A 265 -7.02 -25.13 -8.38
CA LEU A 265 -6.91 -24.28 -7.20
C LEU A 265 -8.29 -23.87 -6.70
N PHE A 266 -8.47 -23.87 -5.40
CA PHE A 266 -9.71 -23.46 -4.74
C PHE A 266 -9.40 -22.58 -3.53
N ILE A 267 -10.34 -21.71 -3.20
CA ILE A 267 -10.43 -21.05 -1.90
C ILE A 267 -11.72 -21.54 -1.22
N GLU A 268 -11.65 -21.82 0.07
CA GLU A 268 -12.82 -22.26 0.81
C GLU A 268 -13.38 -21.11 1.65
N VAL A 269 -14.66 -20.80 1.41
CA VAL A 269 -15.42 -19.79 2.17
C VAL A 269 -16.69 -20.48 2.67
N GLU A 270 -16.95 -20.41 3.98
CA GLU A 270 -18.13 -21.01 4.60
C GLU A 270 -18.33 -22.51 4.25
N LYS A 271 -17.23 -23.28 4.22
CA LYS A 271 -17.20 -24.71 3.85
C LYS A 271 -17.57 -25.01 2.38
N GLN A 272 -17.55 -23.99 1.51
CA GLN A 272 -17.72 -24.15 0.08
C GLN A 272 -16.42 -23.82 -0.64
N LYS A 273 -16.02 -24.67 -1.59
CA LYS A 273 -14.80 -24.46 -2.40
C LYS A 273 -15.16 -23.69 -3.68
N TYR A 274 -14.50 -22.57 -3.90
CA TYR A 274 -14.62 -21.74 -5.09
C TYR A 274 -13.37 -21.85 -5.94
N PRO A 275 -13.47 -22.15 -7.23
CA PRO A 275 -12.31 -22.24 -8.12
C PRO A 275 -11.61 -20.88 -8.26
N ILE A 276 -10.30 -20.88 -8.13
CA ILE A 276 -9.46 -19.68 -8.29
C ILE A 276 -8.40 -19.88 -9.39
N LEU A 277 -7.88 -18.78 -9.89
CA LEU A 277 -6.80 -18.71 -10.87
C LEU A 277 -5.67 -17.88 -10.31
N ILE A 278 -4.44 -18.37 -10.39
CA ILE A 278 -3.27 -17.58 -10.00
C ILE A 278 -3.08 -16.40 -10.95
N GLN A 279 -2.78 -15.23 -10.36
CA GLN A 279 -2.40 -14.02 -11.06
C GLN A 279 -0.91 -13.76 -10.80
N LEU A 280 -0.09 -13.78 -11.84
CA LEU A 280 1.34 -13.54 -11.70
C LEU A 280 1.71 -12.07 -11.68
N GLU A 281 0.76 -11.22 -12.04
CA GLU A 281 0.92 -9.77 -12.11
C GLU A 281 -0.38 -9.09 -11.65
N PRO A 282 -0.30 -7.88 -11.10
CA PRO A 282 -1.47 -7.10 -10.75
C PRO A 282 -2.41 -6.91 -11.94
N LEU A 283 -3.72 -6.89 -11.70
CA LEU A 283 -4.70 -6.66 -12.75
C LEU A 283 -4.58 -5.26 -13.37
N LYS A 284 -4.25 -4.28 -12.54
CA LYS A 284 -4.04 -2.90 -12.96
C LYS A 284 -2.57 -2.63 -13.18
N ARG A 285 -2.17 -2.53 -14.45
CA ARG A 285 -0.85 -2.04 -14.85
C ARG A 285 -0.94 -0.56 -15.17
N THR A 286 -1.03 0.28 -14.17
CA THR A 286 -1.10 1.72 -14.39
C THR A 286 0.28 2.36 -14.37
N ASN A 287 0.53 3.19 -15.38
CA ASN A 287 1.68 4.08 -15.40
C ASN A 287 1.35 5.41 -14.67
N PHE A 288 0.68 5.30 -13.50
CA PHE A 288 0.27 6.47 -12.69
C PHE A 288 1.44 7.38 -12.29
N LYS A 289 2.66 6.90 -12.43
CA LYS A 289 3.89 7.69 -12.23
C LYS A 289 4.09 8.75 -13.30
N ASN A 290 3.59 8.48 -14.51
CA ASN A 290 3.72 9.36 -15.67
C ASN A 290 2.40 10.05 -16.07
N LEU A 291 1.33 9.80 -15.32
CA LEU A 291 0.05 10.49 -15.53
C LEU A 291 0.10 11.96 -15.12
#